data_a50e20281948968dc4108eb815265914
#
_entry.id   a50e20281948968dc4108eb815265914
#
_cell.length_a   1.000
_cell.length_b   1.000
_cell.length_c   1.000
_cell.angle_alpha   90.00
_cell.angle_beta   90.00
_cell.angle_gamma   90.00
#
_symmetry.space_group_name_H-M   'P 1'
#
loop_
_entity.id
_entity.type
_entity.pdbx_description
1 polymer ?
#
loop_
_entity_poly.entity_id
_entity_poly.type
_entity_poly.pdbx_seq_one_letter_code
_entity_poly.pdbx_strand_id
1 'polypeptide(L)'
;YQRKRIREQPPNALFTTPDMLHFGILPGHDAWKEFMRGLELVVVDEVHAYRGVLGAHFAQIMRRLLRIARHHGADPRIVACSATIGNPAAFARELFGRELELVCDDGSPQPSRWLVFVEPDASAHTTAARLFRHCIRAGLRTIAFTQSRRTTELMHRWIVEAEPQLGHRVSSYRSGFLPEE
;
A
#
# COMPACT_ATOMS: atom_id res chain seq x y z
N TYR A 1 8.87 23.05 -12.28
CA TYR A 1 9.54 22.70 -13.55
C TYR A 1 9.15 21.30 -14.03
N GLN A 2 9.21 20.27 -13.20
CA GLN A 2 8.89 18.88 -13.57
C GLN A 2 7.42 18.68 -14.01
N ARG A 3 6.45 19.25 -13.29
CA ARG A 3 5.01 19.11 -13.60
C ARG A 3 4.64 19.68 -14.98
N LYS A 4 5.29 20.74 -15.42
CA LYS A 4 5.08 21.33 -16.75
C LYS A 4 5.61 20.38 -17.83
N ARG A 5 6.81 19.86 -17.65
CA ARG A 5 7.45 18.92 -18.58
C ARG A 5 6.64 17.63 -18.75
N ILE A 6 6.12 17.06 -17.65
CA ILE A 6 5.28 15.85 -17.68
C ILE A 6 4.00 16.06 -18.50
N ARG A 7 3.42 17.27 -18.50
CA ARG A 7 2.24 17.61 -19.31
C ARG A 7 2.57 17.78 -20.78
N GLU A 8 3.72 18.41 -21.08
CA GLU A 8 4.17 18.66 -22.46
C GLU A 8 4.71 17.39 -23.13
N GLN A 9 5.29 16.49 -22.36
CA GLN A 9 5.81 15.19 -22.80
C GLN A 9 5.32 14.10 -21.83
N PRO A 10 4.09 13.59 -22.04
CA PRO A 10 3.51 12.60 -21.15
C PRO A 10 4.36 11.33 -21.08
N PRO A 11 4.61 10.79 -19.87
CA PRO A 11 5.32 9.53 -19.71
C PRO A 11 4.42 8.36 -20.10
N ASN A 12 5.00 7.21 -20.40
CA ASN A 12 4.26 5.97 -20.63
C ASN A 12 3.55 5.43 -19.39
N ALA A 13 4.05 5.77 -18.19
CA ALA A 13 3.42 5.43 -16.92
C ALA A 13 3.47 6.62 -15.97
N LEU A 14 2.36 6.87 -15.26
CA LEU A 14 2.24 7.94 -14.28
C LEU A 14 1.82 7.35 -12.93
N PHE A 15 2.68 7.45 -11.92
CA PHE A 15 2.35 7.14 -10.54
C PHE A 15 1.76 8.37 -9.86
N THR A 16 0.60 8.20 -9.24
CA THR A 16 -0.13 9.31 -8.63
C THR A 16 -0.98 8.83 -7.45
N THR A 17 -1.49 9.78 -6.68
CA THR A 17 -2.45 9.52 -5.60
C THR A 17 -3.86 9.95 -6.02
N PRO A 18 -4.93 9.43 -5.35
CA PRO A 18 -6.30 9.89 -5.61
C PRO A 18 -6.46 11.41 -5.46
N ASP A 19 -5.82 12.02 -4.47
CA ASP A 19 -5.88 13.47 -4.26
C ASP A 19 -5.24 14.23 -5.42
N MET A 20 -4.10 13.76 -5.92
CA MET A 20 -3.46 14.37 -7.08
C MET A 20 -4.30 14.22 -8.34
N LEU A 21 -4.98 13.10 -8.55
CA LEU A 21 -5.98 12.95 -9.60
C LEU A 21 -7.09 13.98 -9.42
N HIS A 22 -7.69 14.05 -8.23
CA HIS A 22 -8.85 14.88 -7.96
C HIS A 22 -8.58 16.37 -8.11
N PHE A 23 -7.50 16.87 -7.53
CA PHE A 23 -7.20 18.30 -7.48
C PHE A 23 -6.22 18.77 -8.56
N GLY A 24 -5.32 17.90 -9.01
CA GLY A 24 -4.21 18.32 -9.88
C GLY A 24 -4.37 17.94 -11.35
N ILE A 25 -5.04 16.84 -11.67
CA ILE A 25 -5.11 16.31 -13.04
C ILE A 25 -6.49 16.49 -13.63
N LEU A 26 -7.53 15.95 -12.99
CA LEU A 26 -8.88 15.91 -13.54
C LEU A 26 -9.53 17.29 -13.75
N PRO A 27 -9.33 18.32 -12.89
CA PRO A 27 -9.86 19.65 -13.17
C PRO A 27 -9.25 20.34 -14.40
N GLY A 28 -7.97 20.05 -14.66
CA GLY A 28 -7.24 20.58 -15.80
C GLY A 28 -6.95 19.56 -16.89
N HIS A 29 -7.89 18.63 -17.13
CA HIS A 29 -7.69 17.47 -18.02
C HIS A 29 -7.33 17.82 -19.46
N ASP A 30 -7.70 19.02 -19.95
CA ASP A 30 -7.32 19.48 -21.29
C ASP A 30 -5.80 19.62 -21.46
N ALA A 31 -5.11 20.02 -20.38
CA ALA A 31 -3.64 20.05 -20.36
C ALA A 31 -3.00 18.66 -20.31
N TRP A 32 -3.78 17.62 -20.09
CA TRP A 32 -3.40 16.20 -20.03
C TRP A 32 -4.01 15.38 -21.18
N LYS A 33 -4.59 16.04 -22.19
CA LYS A 33 -5.36 15.40 -23.26
C LYS A 33 -4.60 14.27 -23.96
N GLU A 34 -3.32 14.47 -24.25
CA GLU A 34 -2.50 13.45 -24.93
C GLU A 34 -2.29 12.22 -24.04
N PHE A 35 -2.05 12.42 -22.74
CA PHE A 35 -1.98 11.34 -21.79
C PHE A 35 -3.32 10.60 -21.65
N MET A 36 -4.42 11.35 -21.54
CA MET A 36 -5.77 10.79 -21.41
C MET A 36 -6.20 10.03 -22.65
N ARG A 37 -5.82 10.49 -23.85
CA ARG A 37 -6.11 9.81 -25.11
C ARG A 37 -5.40 8.47 -25.21
N GLY A 38 -4.15 8.38 -24.72
CA GLY A 38 -3.35 7.15 -24.70
C GLY A 38 -3.54 6.29 -23.47
N LEU A 39 -4.50 6.59 -22.60
CA LEU A 39 -4.70 5.85 -21.35
C LEU A 39 -5.35 4.50 -21.61
N GLU A 40 -4.57 3.43 -21.57
CA GLU A 40 -5.00 2.06 -21.81
C GLU A 40 -5.26 1.27 -20.53
N LEU A 41 -4.56 1.62 -19.44
CA LEU A 41 -4.57 0.86 -18.19
C LEU A 41 -4.56 1.77 -16.98
N VAL A 42 -5.42 1.46 -16.01
CA VAL A 42 -5.40 2.05 -14.67
C VAL A 42 -5.15 0.94 -13.65
N VAL A 43 -4.03 1.02 -12.96
CA VAL A 43 -3.70 0.10 -11.87
C VAL A 43 -3.99 0.79 -10.54
N VAL A 44 -4.78 0.14 -9.70
CA VAL A 44 -5.11 0.61 -8.34
C VAL A 44 -4.59 -0.40 -7.35
N ASP A 45 -3.64 0.03 -6.54
CA ASP A 45 -3.06 -0.81 -5.49
C ASP A 45 -3.78 -0.59 -4.16
N GLU A 46 -3.69 -1.60 -3.28
CA GLU A 46 -4.25 -1.59 -1.92
C GLU A 46 -5.73 -1.20 -1.87
N VAL A 47 -6.53 -1.71 -2.81
CA VAL A 47 -7.95 -1.30 -2.92
C VAL A 47 -8.75 -1.58 -1.65
N HIS A 48 -8.32 -2.51 -0.80
CA HIS A 48 -8.93 -2.80 0.50
C HIS A 48 -8.92 -1.60 1.47
N ALA A 49 -8.04 -0.61 1.25
CA ALA A 49 -7.99 0.62 2.03
C ALA A 49 -9.17 1.56 1.73
N TYR A 50 -9.78 1.47 0.54
CA TYR A 50 -10.85 2.37 0.10
C TYR A 50 -12.22 1.91 0.62
N ARG A 51 -12.47 2.07 1.93
CA ARG A 51 -13.73 1.72 2.59
C ARG A 51 -14.44 2.94 3.18
N GLY A 52 -15.74 2.81 3.42
CA GLY A 52 -16.55 3.87 4.02
C GLY A 52 -16.49 5.17 3.23
N VAL A 53 -16.32 6.30 3.91
CA VAL A 53 -16.30 7.63 3.29
C VAL A 53 -15.13 7.76 2.28
N LEU A 54 -13.94 7.26 2.62
CA LEU A 54 -12.78 7.29 1.73
C LEU A 54 -13.06 6.51 0.43
N GLY A 55 -13.68 5.33 0.54
CA GLY A 55 -14.07 4.52 -0.61
C GLY A 55 -15.12 5.21 -1.48
N ALA A 56 -16.12 5.85 -0.88
CA ALA A 56 -17.12 6.61 -1.62
C ALA A 56 -16.51 7.77 -2.41
N HIS A 57 -15.59 8.52 -1.81
CA HIS A 57 -14.84 9.59 -2.51
C HIS A 57 -14.00 9.03 -3.64
N PHE A 58 -13.24 7.96 -3.39
CA PHE A 58 -12.41 7.32 -4.40
C PHE A 58 -13.25 6.81 -5.59
N ALA A 59 -14.39 6.20 -5.34
CA ALA A 59 -15.31 5.76 -6.39
C ALA A 59 -15.77 6.92 -7.30
N GLN A 60 -16.01 8.10 -6.73
CA GLN A 60 -16.36 9.29 -7.53
C GLN A 60 -15.18 9.80 -8.35
N ILE A 61 -13.96 9.74 -7.81
CA ILE A 61 -12.73 10.08 -8.56
C ILE A 61 -12.56 9.14 -9.74
N MET A 62 -12.74 7.85 -9.55
CA MET A 62 -12.66 6.84 -10.62
C MET A 62 -13.71 7.05 -11.70
N ARG A 63 -14.97 7.33 -11.33
CA ARG A 63 -16.02 7.66 -12.30
C ARG A 63 -15.69 8.91 -13.13
N ARG A 64 -15.10 9.92 -12.50
CA ARG A 64 -14.62 11.12 -13.21
C ARG A 64 -13.48 10.80 -14.15
N LEU A 65 -12.48 10.04 -13.69
CA LEU A 65 -11.34 9.63 -14.52
C LEU A 65 -11.81 8.89 -15.77
N LEU A 66 -12.66 7.87 -15.61
CA LEU A 66 -13.18 7.08 -16.72
C LEU A 66 -14.03 7.91 -17.69
N ARG A 67 -14.83 8.86 -17.18
CA ARG A 67 -15.61 9.78 -18.02
C ARG A 67 -14.70 10.71 -18.82
N ILE A 68 -13.65 11.26 -18.21
CA ILE A 68 -12.69 12.15 -18.87
C ILE A 68 -11.86 11.36 -19.89
N ALA A 69 -11.42 10.14 -19.56
CA ALA A 69 -10.73 9.28 -20.51
C ALA A 69 -11.58 9.04 -21.78
N ARG A 70 -12.86 8.69 -21.60
CA ARG A 70 -13.82 8.53 -22.73
C ARG A 70 -14.03 9.81 -23.52
N HIS A 71 -14.07 10.97 -22.86
CA HIS A 71 -14.16 12.25 -23.53
C HIS A 71 -12.97 12.50 -24.47
N HIS A 72 -11.79 12.02 -24.09
CA HIS A 72 -10.58 12.09 -24.92
C HIS A 72 -10.39 10.88 -25.85
N GLY A 73 -11.35 9.96 -25.90
CA GLY A 73 -11.37 8.81 -26.83
C GLY A 73 -10.73 7.52 -26.30
N ALA A 74 -10.44 7.45 -24.99
CA ALA A 74 -9.90 6.25 -24.35
C ALA A 74 -10.94 5.55 -23.47
N ASP A 75 -10.84 4.21 -23.37
CA ASP A 75 -11.59 3.40 -22.40
C ASP A 75 -10.64 2.43 -21.68
N PRO A 76 -9.93 2.89 -20.66
CA PRO A 76 -8.88 2.12 -20.02
C PRO A 76 -9.44 0.88 -19.31
N ARG A 77 -8.66 -0.20 -19.34
CA ARG A 77 -8.86 -1.35 -18.47
C ARG A 77 -8.47 -1.01 -17.05
N ILE A 78 -9.08 -1.69 -16.09
CA ILE A 78 -8.76 -1.52 -14.66
C ILE A 78 -8.15 -2.81 -14.15
N VAL A 79 -7.02 -2.70 -13.48
CA VAL A 79 -6.42 -3.75 -12.66
C VAL A 79 -6.38 -3.27 -11.22
N ALA A 80 -6.91 -4.07 -10.31
CA ALA A 80 -6.99 -3.75 -8.90
C ALA A 80 -6.27 -4.82 -8.07
N CYS A 81 -5.32 -4.39 -7.23
CA CYS A 81 -4.59 -5.26 -6.33
C CYS A 81 -5.07 -5.05 -4.90
N SER A 82 -5.20 -6.12 -4.14
CA SER A 82 -5.72 -6.08 -2.77
C SER A 82 -5.09 -7.15 -1.89
N ALA A 83 -4.97 -6.87 -0.60
CA ALA A 83 -4.93 -7.93 0.39
C ALA A 83 -6.26 -8.69 0.43
N THR A 84 -6.35 -9.74 1.22
CA THR A 84 -7.56 -10.57 1.36
C THR A 84 -8.77 -9.74 1.82
N ILE A 85 -9.84 -9.76 1.03
CA ILE A 85 -11.14 -9.15 1.36
C ILE A 85 -12.25 -10.18 1.18
N GLY A 86 -13.31 -10.06 1.99
CA GLY A 86 -14.37 -11.08 2.06
C GLY A 86 -15.26 -11.17 0.80
N ASN A 87 -15.41 -10.09 0.04
CA ASN A 87 -16.26 -10.05 -1.16
C ASN A 87 -15.63 -9.15 -2.24
N PRO A 88 -14.55 -9.61 -2.89
CA PRO A 88 -13.77 -8.78 -3.79
C PRO A 88 -14.53 -8.33 -5.04
N ALA A 89 -15.36 -9.19 -5.62
CA ALA A 89 -16.10 -8.86 -6.85
C ALA A 89 -17.15 -7.76 -6.62
N ALA A 90 -17.97 -7.89 -5.56
CA ALA A 90 -18.95 -6.87 -5.22
C ALA A 90 -18.27 -5.55 -4.84
N PHE A 91 -17.19 -5.61 -4.05
CA PHE A 91 -16.43 -4.44 -3.66
C PHE A 91 -15.83 -3.71 -4.87
N ALA A 92 -15.24 -4.43 -5.81
CA ALA A 92 -14.71 -3.86 -7.05
C ALA A 92 -15.80 -3.19 -7.90
N ARG A 93 -16.97 -3.83 -8.04
CA ARG A 93 -18.12 -3.27 -8.76
C ARG A 93 -18.60 -1.96 -8.14
N GLU A 94 -18.70 -1.88 -6.81
CA GLU A 94 -19.09 -0.64 -6.12
C GLU A 94 -18.04 0.46 -6.32
N LEU A 95 -16.76 0.11 -6.21
CA LEU A 95 -15.66 1.06 -6.28
C LEU A 95 -15.44 1.62 -7.69
N PHE A 96 -15.49 0.77 -8.71
CA PHE A 96 -15.16 1.13 -10.10
C PHE A 96 -16.40 1.32 -11.00
N GLY A 97 -17.58 0.87 -10.58
CA GLY A 97 -18.77 0.89 -11.41
C GLY A 97 -18.70 -0.06 -12.61
N ARG A 98 -17.80 -1.07 -12.53
CA ARG A 98 -17.57 -2.09 -13.57
C ARG A 98 -17.39 -3.46 -12.92
N GLU A 99 -17.75 -4.49 -13.64
CA GLU A 99 -17.37 -5.86 -13.28
C GLU A 99 -15.89 -6.07 -13.59
N LEU A 100 -15.16 -6.65 -12.66
CA LEU A 100 -13.77 -7.05 -12.84
C LEU A 100 -13.68 -8.56 -12.71
N GLU A 101 -12.85 -9.16 -13.54
CA GLU A 101 -12.47 -10.55 -13.40
C GLU A 101 -11.63 -10.75 -12.14
N LEU A 102 -11.98 -11.76 -11.36
CA LEU A 102 -11.30 -12.06 -10.10
C LEU A 102 -10.23 -13.12 -10.32
N VAL A 103 -8.98 -12.76 -10.07
CA VAL A 103 -7.85 -13.67 -10.06
C VAL A 103 -7.43 -13.94 -8.61
N CYS A 104 -7.68 -15.15 -8.11
CA CYS A 104 -7.35 -15.56 -6.74
C CYS A 104 -6.24 -16.60 -6.67
N ASP A 105 -5.94 -17.25 -7.77
CA ASP A 105 -4.94 -18.31 -7.83
C ASP A 105 -3.58 -17.72 -8.15
N ASP A 106 -2.68 -17.71 -7.16
CA ASP A 106 -1.35 -17.11 -7.29
C ASP A 106 -0.26 -18.11 -7.68
N GLY A 107 -0.58 -19.43 -7.70
CA GLY A 107 0.37 -20.48 -8.02
C GLY A 107 1.57 -20.62 -7.07
N SER A 108 1.61 -19.84 -6.00
CA SER A 108 2.73 -19.84 -5.04
C SER A 108 2.63 -21.03 -4.08
N PRO A 109 3.76 -21.69 -3.74
CA PRO A 109 3.75 -22.71 -2.71
C PRO A 109 3.32 -22.11 -1.36
N GLN A 110 2.36 -22.78 -0.70
CA GLN A 110 1.83 -22.36 0.59
C GLN A 110 2.56 -23.11 1.73
N PRO A 111 3.51 -22.47 2.42
CA PRO A 111 4.17 -23.08 3.56
C PRO A 111 3.19 -23.23 4.73
N SER A 112 3.46 -24.22 5.60
CA SER A 112 2.73 -24.34 6.87
C SER A 112 2.89 -23.06 7.70
N ARG A 113 1.78 -22.62 8.28
CA ARG A 113 1.73 -21.42 9.13
C ARG A 113 1.18 -21.79 10.50
N TRP A 114 1.85 -21.27 11.53
CA TRP A 114 1.38 -21.37 12.89
C TRP A 114 0.88 -19.99 13.34
N LEU A 115 -0.34 -19.92 13.83
CA LEU A 115 -0.88 -18.75 14.48
C LEU A 115 -0.86 -19.00 15.98
N VAL A 116 -0.08 -18.22 16.72
CA VAL A 116 0.08 -18.35 18.16
C VAL A 116 -0.38 -17.07 18.83
N PHE A 117 -1.36 -17.19 19.71
CA PHE A 117 -1.80 -16.11 20.60
C PHE A 117 -1.02 -16.23 21.91
N VAL A 118 -0.41 -15.14 22.35
CA VAL A 118 0.37 -15.09 23.59
C VAL A 118 -0.30 -14.14 24.56
N GLU A 119 -0.69 -14.64 25.71
CA GLU A 119 -1.10 -13.82 26.85
C GLU A 119 0.16 -13.36 27.59
N PRO A 120 0.40 -12.03 27.69
CA PRO A 120 1.64 -11.53 28.30
C PRO A 120 1.58 -11.66 29.82
N ASP A 121 2.64 -12.21 30.39
CA ASP A 121 2.88 -12.28 31.86
C ASP A 121 3.35 -10.94 32.47
N ALA A 122 3.74 -10.01 31.59
CA ALA A 122 4.19 -8.66 31.92
C ALA A 122 3.53 -7.67 30.97
N SER A 123 4.17 -6.53 30.67
CA SER A 123 3.66 -5.65 29.61
C SER A 123 3.78 -6.33 28.24
N ALA A 124 2.81 -6.10 27.35
CA ALA A 124 2.82 -6.65 26.00
C ALA A 124 4.11 -6.31 25.25
N HIS A 125 4.64 -5.10 25.45
CA HIS A 125 5.89 -4.66 24.81
C HIS A 125 7.12 -5.42 25.33
N THR A 126 7.18 -5.67 26.64
CA THR A 126 8.27 -6.46 27.27
C THR A 126 8.24 -7.90 26.77
N THR A 127 7.06 -8.50 26.75
CA THR A 127 6.87 -9.89 26.25
C THR A 127 7.22 -9.97 24.76
N ALA A 128 6.79 -9.02 23.94
CA ALA A 128 7.13 -8.97 22.53
C ALA A 128 8.65 -8.84 22.29
N ALA A 129 9.32 -7.97 23.05
CA ALA A 129 10.79 -7.81 22.95
C ALA A 129 11.53 -9.09 23.36
N ARG A 130 11.07 -9.80 24.39
CA ARG A 130 11.63 -11.10 24.82
C ARG A 130 11.47 -12.17 23.72
N LEU A 131 10.27 -12.30 23.15
CA LEU A 131 10.00 -13.21 22.05
C LEU A 131 10.82 -12.89 20.81
N PHE A 132 10.91 -11.63 20.44
CA PHE A 132 11.71 -11.19 19.29
C PHE A 132 13.17 -11.56 19.45
N ARG A 133 13.77 -11.29 20.63
CA ARG A 133 15.14 -11.70 20.95
C ARG A 133 15.33 -13.21 20.87
N HIS A 134 14.37 -13.98 21.41
CA HIS A 134 14.42 -15.45 21.36
C HIS A 134 14.41 -15.96 19.91
N CYS A 135 13.55 -15.44 19.06
CA CYS A 135 13.50 -15.79 17.64
C CYS A 135 14.83 -15.49 16.91
N ILE A 136 15.43 -14.31 17.16
CA ILE A 136 16.72 -13.96 16.54
C ILE A 136 17.84 -14.88 17.02
N ARG A 137 17.89 -15.22 18.33
CA ARG A 137 18.86 -16.18 18.86
C ARG A 137 18.72 -17.57 18.24
N ALA A 138 17.47 -17.98 17.97
CA ALA A 138 17.17 -19.23 17.26
C ALA A 138 17.49 -19.18 15.74
N GLY A 139 18.03 -18.07 15.25
CA GLY A 139 18.35 -17.91 13.83
C GLY A 139 17.17 -17.63 12.91
N LEU A 140 16.00 -17.35 13.48
CA LEU A 140 14.79 -17.08 12.71
C LEU A 140 14.80 -15.66 12.13
N ARG A 141 14.38 -15.52 10.87
CA ARG A 141 14.07 -14.22 10.27
C ARG A 141 12.78 -13.72 10.86
N THR A 142 12.84 -12.61 11.59
CA THR A 142 11.72 -12.14 12.41
C THR A 142 11.39 -10.68 12.10
N ILE A 143 10.10 -10.38 11.97
CA ILE A 143 9.58 -9.02 11.87
C ILE A 143 8.63 -8.81 13.04
N ALA A 144 8.80 -7.70 13.77
CA ALA A 144 7.89 -7.27 14.82
C ALA A 144 7.17 -5.98 14.39
N PHE A 145 5.86 -6.02 14.33
CA PHE A 145 5.03 -4.85 14.06
C PHE A 145 4.62 -4.20 15.38
N THR A 146 4.77 -2.89 15.47
CA THR A 146 4.43 -2.10 16.64
C THR A 146 3.34 -1.06 16.32
N GLN A 147 2.63 -0.60 17.33
CA GLN A 147 1.54 0.36 17.15
C GLN A 147 2.02 1.82 16.95
N SER A 148 3.27 2.12 17.24
CA SER A 148 3.78 3.49 17.11
C SER A 148 5.27 3.54 16.79
N ARG A 149 5.70 4.62 16.12
CA ARG A 149 7.11 4.89 15.84
C ARG A 149 7.96 4.87 17.11
N ARG A 150 7.45 5.48 18.19
CA ARG A 150 8.12 5.49 19.49
C ARG A 150 8.35 4.09 20.05
N THR A 151 7.34 3.22 19.95
CA THR A 151 7.46 1.83 20.40
C THR A 151 8.50 1.06 19.58
N THR A 152 8.57 1.28 18.26
CA THR A 152 9.59 0.68 17.39
C THR A 152 11.00 1.03 17.86
N GLU A 153 11.27 2.32 18.09
CA GLU A 153 12.58 2.80 18.54
C GLU A 153 12.92 2.29 19.94
N LEU A 154 11.96 2.31 20.86
CA LEU A 154 12.16 1.79 22.23
C LEU A 154 12.46 0.29 22.22
N MET A 155 11.73 -0.50 21.46
CA MET A 155 11.99 -1.94 21.35
C MET A 155 13.39 -2.21 20.79
N HIS A 156 13.79 -1.51 19.73
CA HIS A 156 15.13 -1.61 19.17
C HIS A 156 16.19 -1.31 20.24
N ARG A 157 16.05 -0.18 20.95
CA ARG A 157 16.98 0.19 22.01
C ARG A 157 17.06 -0.87 23.11
N TRP A 158 15.92 -1.34 23.63
CA TRP A 158 15.89 -2.35 24.68
C TRP A 158 16.56 -3.67 24.26
N ILE A 159 16.45 -4.04 22.98
CA ILE A 159 17.08 -5.25 22.46
C ILE A 159 18.58 -5.07 22.40
N VAL A 160 19.06 -3.94 21.87
CA VAL A 160 20.49 -3.66 21.70
C VAL A 160 21.17 -3.43 23.06
N GLU A 161 20.51 -2.74 24.00
CA GLU A 161 21.03 -2.54 25.37
C GLU A 161 21.13 -3.86 26.14
N ALA A 162 20.14 -4.74 26.00
CA ALA A 162 20.14 -6.04 26.64
C ALA A 162 21.12 -7.05 26.02
N GLU A 163 21.37 -6.92 24.72
CA GLU A 163 22.22 -7.83 23.94
C GLU A 163 22.98 -7.07 22.83
N PRO A 164 24.06 -6.38 23.16
CA PRO A 164 24.82 -5.58 22.20
C PRO A 164 25.32 -6.39 20.98
N GLN A 165 25.57 -7.68 21.16
CA GLN A 165 25.97 -8.60 20.10
C GLN A 165 24.90 -8.82 19.02
N LEU A 166 23.64 -8.50 19.31
CA LEU A 166 22.54 -8.57 18.32
C LEU A 166 22.36 -7.26 17.54
N GLY A 167 23.04 -6.18 17.92
CA GLY A 167 22.83 -4.86 17.33
C GLY A 167 23.01 -4.83 15.79
N HIS A 168 23.97 -5.58 15.27
CA HIS A 168 24.20 -5.70 13.83
C HIS A 168 23.16 -6.54 13.08
N ARG A 169 22.29 -7.25 13.79
CA ARG A 169 21.23 -8.13 13.26
C ARG A 169 19.83 -7.57 13.38
N VAL A 170 19.69 -6.44 14.08
CA VAL A 170 18.39 -5.82 14.37
C VAL A 170 18.38 -4.41 13.83
N SER A 171 17.35 -4.07 13.09
CA SER A 171 17.12 -2.71 12.59
C SER A 171 15.68 -2.29 12.87
N SER A 172 15.49 -1.02 13.22
CA SER A 172 14.15 -0.42 13.28
C SER A 172 13.79 0.13 11.90
N TYR A 173 12.52 -0.04 11.49
CA TYR A 173 11.99 0.57 10.29
C TYR A 173 10.70 1.32 10.61
N ARG A 174 10.63 2.57 10.23
CA ARG A 174 9.45 3.42 10.39
C ARG A 174 9.36 4.46 9.28
N SER A 175 8.17 5.00 9.08
CA SER A 175 8.02 6.14 8.18
C SER A 175 8.77 7.36 8.73
N GLY A 176 9.45 8.11 7.84
CA GLY A 176 10.21 9.30 8.18
C GLY A 176 11.72 9.08 8.32
N PHE A 177 12.24 7.89 7.99
CA PHE A 177 13.68 7.75 7.70
C PHE A 177 14.03 8.56 6.45
N LEU A 178 15.19 9.20 6.47
CA LEU A 178 15.79 9.78 5.27
C LEU A 178 16.37 8.66 4.40
N PRO A 179 16.48 8.86 3.08
CA PRO A 179 17.05 7.84 2.17
C PRO A 179 18.47 7.38 2.53
N GLU A 180 19.16 8.13 3.38
CA GLU A 180 20.55 7.91 3.79
C GLU A 180 20.66 7.21 5.17
N GLU A 181 19.56 6.96 5.84
CA GLU A 181 19.47 6.21 7.12
C GLU A 181 19.05 4.75 6.90
#